data_e1412db84144ccde0499fbacac8a30e7
#
_entry.id   e1412db84144ccde0499fbacac8a30e7
#
_cell.length_a   1.000
_cell.length_b   1.000
_cell.length_c   1.000
_cell.angle_alpha   90.00
_cell.angle_beta   90.00
_cell.angle_gamma   90.00
#
_symmetry.space_group_name_H-M   'P 1'
#
loop_
_entity.id
_entity.type
_entity.pdbx_description
1 polymer ?
#
loop_
_entity_poly.entity_id
_entity_poly.type
_entity_poly.pdbx_seq_one_letter_code
_entity_poly.pdbx_strand_id
1 'polypeptide(L)'
;MPAKPQERDYRMMAMPLTVFDDVEESEEGEQRYANRFNSPKFVEGYATTFDDPYILWQEPDWTDERGTVHKGWTYVEVMHEGCMEGADVSDVVFLYDHKGRVYARNRNETLYLEPQLHGLYIAADLSRTTLAGEMYEDIKEGMVDRMSWAFTVAEEEVDDDLENRTTTFHIRRIKKVFDVSAVSRPADPNTEISARRVIDGAIEERKLREAQQAKRDMERRRREIALRAKAMTIKFN
;
A
#
# COMPACT_ATOMS: atom_id res chain seq x y z
N MET A 1 1.99 18.38 -3.48
CA MET A 1 0.64 18.38 -4.08
C MET A 1 0.09 16.98 -3.90
N PRO A 2 -1.11 16.77 -3.35
CA PRO A 2 -1.69 15.44 -3.32
C PRO A 2 -1.74 14.88 -4.75
N ALA A 3 -1.51 13.58 -4.90
CA ALA A 3 -1.53 12.90 -6.18
C ALA A 3 -2.80 13.27 -6.96
N LYS A 4 -2.65 13.54 -8.25
CA LYS A 4 -3.81 13.92 -9.09
C LYS A 4 -4.84 12.78 -9.03
N PRO A 5 -6.14 13.05 -8.81
CA PRO A 5 -7.19 12.06 -8.53
C PRO A 5 -7.50 11.04 -9.66
N GLN A 6 -6.68 10.92 -10.69
CA GLN A 6 -6.96 10.11 -11.89
C GLN A 6 -5.91 9.04 -12.21
N GLU A 7 -4.82 8.92 -11.45
CA GLU A 7 -3.83 7.89 -11.70
C GLU A 7 -4.10 6.67 -10.79
N ARG A 8 -4.02 5.47 -11.37
CA ARG A 8 -4.12 4.21 -10.62
C ARG A 8 -2.91 4.09 -9.72
N ASP A 9 -3.17 3.82 -8.46
CA ASP A 9 -2.14 3.42 -7.51
C ASP A 9 -2.06 1.90 -7.50
N TYR A 10 -0.86 1.37 -7.70
CA TYR A 10 -0.59 -0.05 -7.57
C TYR A 10 0.07 -0.25 -6.21
N ARG A 11 -0.58 -1.04 -5.36
CA ARG A 11 -0.04 -1.37 -4.04
C ARG A 11 0.13 -2.86 -3.95
N MET A 12 1.31 -3.25 -3.59
CA MET A 12 1.67 -4.65 -3.49
C MET A 12 1.91 -5.01 -2.04
N MET A 13 1.00 -5.78 -1.49
CA MET A 13 1.23 -6.54 -0.28
C MET A 13 1.57 -7.98 -0.66
N ALA A 14 2.59 -8.53 -0.01
CA ALA A 14 2.94 -9.93 -0.16
C ALA A 14 1.98 -10.81 0.65
N MET A 15 0.70 -10.86 0.26
CA MET A 15 -0.29 -11.72 0.89
C MET A 15 -0.33 -13.07 0.16
N PRO A 16 -0.33 -14.19 0.89
CA PRO A 16 -0.38 -15.51 0.27
C PRO A 16 -1.72 -15.72 -0.47
N LEU A 17 -1.62 -16.28 -1.67
CA LEU A 17 -2.73 -16.91 -2.38
C LEU A 17 -2.83 -18.37 -1.95
N THR A 18 -4.02 -18.81 -1.63
CA THR A 18 -4.27 -20.20 -1.24
C THR A 18 -5.13 -20.89 -2.28
N VAL A 19 -4.70 -22.08 -2.66
CA VAL A 19 -5.46 -23.00 -3.51
C VAL A 19 -6.13 -24.02 -2.62
N PHE A 20 -7.40 -24.29 -2.88
CA PHE A 20 -8.11 -25.39 -2.25
C PHE A 20 -8.33 -26.49 -3.29
N ASP A 21 -7.61 -27.59 -3.15
CA ASP A 21 -8.00 -28.88 -3.73
C ASP A 21 -9.14 -29.45 -2.87
N ASP A 22 -10.13 -30.06 -3.51
CA ASP A 22 -11.33 -30.68 -2.93
C ASP A 22 -11.38 -30.80 -1.38
N VAL A 23 -12.48 -30.26 -0.84
CA VAL A 23 -12.78 -30.16 0.58
C VAL A 23 -12.45 -31.46 1.34
N GLU A 24 -11.28 -31.57 1.95
CA GLU A 24 -11.14 -32.38 3.14
C GLU A 24 -11.75 -31.62 4.31
N GLU A 25 -12.82 -32.18 4.88
CA GLU A 25 -13.47 -31.69 6.09
C GLU A 25 -12.42 -31.55 7.20
N SER A 26 -11.96 -30.33 7.47
CA SER A 26 -11.17 -30.05 8.64
C SER A 26 -12.10 -29.97 9.86
N GLU A 27 -12.01 -30.94 10.74
CA GLU A 27 -12.53 -30.87 12.09
C GLU A 27 -11.79 -29.76 12.84
N GLU A 28 -12.30 -28.56 12.87
CA GLU A 28 -12.17 -27.54 13.90
C GLU A 28 -12.52 -26.17 13.31
N GLY A 29 -13.70 -25.72 13.55
CA GLY A 29 -14.18 -24.41 13.96
C GLY A 29 -13.80 -23.13 13.23
N GLU A 30 -12.92 -23.12 12.26
CA GLU A 30 -12.74 -21.99 11.37
C GLU A 30 -13.73 -22.13 10.20
N GLN A 31 -14.66 -21.20 10.11
CA GLN A 31 -15.51 -21.05 8.95
C GLN A 31 -14.61 -20.68 7.75
N ARG A 32 -14.01 -21.69 7.15
CA ARG A 32 -13.48 -21.55 5.79
C ARG A 32 -14.68 -21.21 4.92
N TYR A 33 -14.58 -20.07 4.24
CA TYR A 33 -15.62 -19.68 3.30
C TYR A 33 -15.78 -20.83 2.33
N ALA A 34 -16.88 -21.56 2.47
CA ALA A 34 -17.18 -22.71 1.62
C ALA A 34 -17.02 -22.27 0.16
N ASN A 35 -16.36 -23.09 -0.64
CA ASN A 35 -16.14 -22.84 -2.07
C ASN A 35 -17.37 -22.19 -2.72
N ARG A 36 -17.36 -20.88 -2.81
CA ARG A 36 -18.51 -20.05 -3.17
C ARG A 36 -18.99 -20.29 -4.59
N PHE A 37 -18.07 -20.78 -5.42
CA PHE A 37 -18.34 -21.03 -6.83
C PHE A 37 -18.66 -22.50 -7.13
N ASN A 38 -18.52 -23.39 -6.16
CA ASN A 38 -18.59 -24.85 -6.39
C ASN A 38 -17.74 -25.24 -7.61
N SER A 39 -16.51 -24.71 -7.68
CA SER A 39 -15.59 -24.83 -8.81
C SER A 39 -14.42 -25.74 -8.44
N PRO A 40 -13.95 -26.61 -9.37
CA PRO A 40 -12.78 -27.45 -9.15
C PRO A 40 -11.46 -26.65 -9.19
N LYS A 41 -11.48 -25.39 -9.62
CA LYS A 41 -10.32 -24.49 -9.72
C LYS A 41 -10.62 -23.17 -9.05
N PHE A 42 -10.52 -23.17 -7.74
CA PHE A 42 -10.87 -22.07 -6.87
C PHE A 42 -9.61 -21.56 -6.16
N VAL A 43 -9.41 -20.26 -6.14
CA VAL A 43 -8.35 -19.59 -5.39
C VAL A 43 -8.95 -18.50 -4.50
N GLU A 44 -8.37 -18.30 -3.33
CA GLU A 44 -8.77 -17.21 -2.43
C GLU A 44 -7.57 -16.63 -1.68
N GLY A 45 -7.77 -15.46 -1.09
CA GLY A 45 -6.78 -14.78 -0.28
C GLY A 45 -7.22 -13.37 0.07
N TYR A 46 -6.31 -12.60 0.62
CA TYR A 46 -6.54 -11.19 0.90
C TYR A 46 -5.74 -10.31 -0.07
N ALA A 47 -6.39 -9.36 -0.70
CA ALA A 47 -5.72 -8.38 -1.55
C ALA A 47 -4.93 -7.35 -0.73
N THR A 48 -5.38 -7.09 0.49
CA THR A 48 -4.72 -6.24 1.50
C THR A 48 -5.23 -6.60 2.90
N THR A 49 -4.45 -6.28 3.96
CA THR A 49 -4.91 -6.27 5.35
C THR A 49 -5.35 -4.87 5.76
N PHE A 50 -6.20 -4.78 6.80
CA PHE A 50 -6.61 -3.50 7.39
C PHE A 50 -5.90 -3.29 8.73
N ASP A 51 -5.60 -2.03 9.04
CA ASP A 51 -4.93 -1.55 10.25
C ASP A 51 -3.60 -2.28 10.56
N ASP A 52 -2.97 -2.85 9.53
CA ASP A 52 -1.68 -3.53 9.59
C ASP A 52 -0.66 -2.72 8.77
N PRO A 53 0.25 -1.98 9.42
CA PRO A 53 1.23 -1.16 8.72
C PRO A 53 2.23 -2.00 7.92
N TYR A 54 2.51 -1.60 6.69
CA TYR A 54 3.54 -2.22 5.87
C TYR A 54 4.48 -1.21 5.24
N ILE A 55 5.73 -1.62 5.06
CA ILE A 55 6.76 -0.74 4.49
C ILE A 55 6.59 -0.71 2.97
N LEU A 56 6.32 0.50 2.43
CA LEU A 56 6.36 0.75 1.00
C LEU A 56 7.79 0.84 0.50
N TRP A 57 8.64 1.56 1.24
CA TRP A 57 10.02 1.78 0.87
C TRP A 57 10.83 2.30 2.04
N GLN A 58 12.15 2.06 1.98
CA GLN A 58 13.12 2.56 2.94
C GLN A 58 14.33 3.12 2.21
N GLU A 59 14.67 4.37 2.52
CA GLU A 59 15.91 4.98 2.03
C GLU A 59 17.11 4.21 2.60
N PRO A 60 18.18 4.03 1.81
CA PRO A 60 19.41 3.45 2.34
C PRO A 60 19.97 4.30 3.49
N ASP A 61 20.55 3.63 4.48
CA ASP A 61 21.37 4.32 5.49
C ASP A 61 22.56 4.98 4.80
N TRP A 62 23.00 6.12 5.30
CA TRP A 62 24.14 6.84 4.76
C TRP A 62 25.13 7.25 5.86
N THR A 63 26.40 7.38 5.48
CA THR A 63 27.46 7.75 6.42
C THR A 63 27.96 9.14 6.07
N ASP A 64 28.06 10.01 7.07
CA ASP A 64 28.60 11.36 6.92
C ASP A 64 30.14 11.37 6.85
N GLU A 65 30.72 12.55 6.54
CA GLU A 65 32.18 12.73 6.46
C GLU A 65 32.93 12.45 7.78
N ARG A 66 32.22 12.37 8.90
CA ARG A 66 32.77 12.07 10.22
C ARG A 66 32.67 10.59 10.58
N GLY A 67 32.14 9.77 9.69
CA GLY A 67 31.93 8.34 9.89
C GLY A 67 30.68 7.99 10.71
N THR A 68 29.77 8.93 10.95
CA THR A 68 28.50 8.67 11.63
C THR A 68 27.49 8.09 10.67
N VAL A 69 26.91 6.95 11.04
CA VAL A 69 25.84 6.32 10.27
C VAL A 69 24.50 7.00 10.61
N HIS A 70 23.80 7.43 9.58
CA HIS A 70 22.45 7.99 9.66
C HIS A 70 21.47 7.03 9.02
N LYS A 71 20.38 6.73 9.72
CA LYS A 71 19.30 5.91 9.18
C LYS A 71 18.62 6.62 8.01
N GLY A 72 18.29 5.86 6.98
CA GLY A 72 17.42 6.27 5.91
C GLY A 72 16.00 6.57 6.42
N TRP A 73 15.18 7.18 5.57
CA TRP A 73 13.78 7.45 5.90
C TRP A 73 12.92 6.25 5.50
N THR A 74 11.94 5.88 6.34
CA THR A 74 11.01 4.78 6.08
C THR A 74 9.64 5.32 5.68
N TYR A 75 9.06 4.77 4.63
CA TYR A 75 7.72 5.10 4.15
C TYR A 75 6.81 3.90 4.40
N VAL A 76 5.77 4.12 5.18
CA VAL A 76 4.81 3.11 5.63
C VAL A 76 3.44 3.45 5.10
N GLU A 77 2.64 2.45 4.77
CA GLU A 77 1.24 2.63 4.42
C GLU A 77 0.35 1.79 5.33
N VAL A 78 -0.82 2.32 5.66
CA VAL A 78 -1.85 1.66 6.45
C VAL A 78 -3.18 1.80 5.72
N MET A 79 -3.78 0.68 5.34
CA MET A 79 -5.17 0.63 4.89
C MET A 79 -6.07 0.56 6.11
N HIS A 80 -6.87 1.59 6.36
CA HIS A 80 -7.73 1.57 7.55
C HIS A 80 -9.00 0.75 7.35
N GLU A 81 -9.48 0.12 8.41
CA GLU A 81 -10.80 -0.48 8.43
C GLU A 81 -11.85 0.56 7.97
N GLY A 82 -12.78 0.13 7.11
CA GLY A 82 -13.76 1.03 6.50
C GLY A 82 -13.25 1.81 5.27
N CYS A 83 -11.95 1.74 4.90
CA CYS A 83 -11.44 2.45 3.72
C CYS A 83 -12.14 2.07 2.41
N MET A 84 -12.81 0.91 2.39
CA MET A 84 -13.58 0.43 1.24
C MET A 84 -15.01 0.96 1.18
N GLU A 85 -15.48 1.71 2.20
CA GLU A 85 -16.84 2.25 2.20
C GLU A 85 -17.07 3.22 1.04
N GLY A 86 -18.07 2.88 0.20
CA GLY A 86 -18.40 3.67 -0.99
C GLY A 86 -17.40 3.56 -2.14
N ALA A 87 -16.40 2.67 -2.07
CA ALA A 87 -15.49 2.41 -3.17
C ALA A 87 -16.23 1.83 -4.39
N ASP A 88 -15.89 2.31 -5.57
CA ASP A 88 -16.39 1.73 -6.83
C ASP A 88 -15.68 0.39 -7.10
N VAL A 89 -16.37 -0.70 -6.85
CA VAL A 89 -15.97 -2.07 -7.17
C VAL A 89 -16.84 -2.67 -8.29
N SER A 90 -17.51 -1.84 -9.09
CA SER A 90 -18.48 -2.28 -10.11
C SER A 90 -17.86 -3.14 -11.20
N ASP A 91 -16.58 -3.00 -11.48
CA ASP A 91 -15.87 -3.71 -12.52
C ASP A 91 -14.41 -3.95 -12.13
N VAL A 92 -14.16 -5.04 -11.41
CA VAL A 92 -12.85 -5.49 -10.97
C VAL A 92 -12.46 -6.77 -11.70
N VAL A 93 -11.20 -6.87 -12.09
CA VAL A 93 -10.67 -8.02 -12.82
C VAL A 93 -9.55 -8.70 -12.03
N PHE A 94 -9.40 -10.01 -12.23
CA PHE A 94 -8.26 -10.77 -11.74
C PHE A 94 -7.24 -10.91 -12.88
N LEU A 95 -6.00 -10.44 -12.64
CA LEU A 95 -4.93 -10.41 -13.62
C LEU A 95 -3.68 -11.19 -13.13
N TYR A 96 -2.67 -11.24 -13.98
CA TYR A 96 -1.30 -11.59 -13.64
C TYR A 96 -0.42 -10.35 -13.81
N ASP A 97 0.36 -10.01 -12.76
CA ASP A 97 1.28 -8.86 -12.75
C ASP A 97 0.62 -7.55 -13.28
N HIS A 98 -0.66 -7.32 -12.96
CA HIS A 98 -1.46 -6.15 -13.38
C HIS A 98 -1.55 -5.92 -14.89
N LYS A 99 -1.34 -6.96 -15.70
CA LYS A 99 -1.22 -6.83 -17.15
C LYS A 99 -1.89 -7.98 -17.90
N GLY A 100 -2.14 -7.76 -19.16
CA GLY A 100 -2.49 -8.80 -20.12
C GLY A 100 -3.92 -9.28 -19.99
N ARG A 101 -4.10 -10.57 -19.73
CA ARG A 101 -5.41 -11.24 -19.79
C ARG A 101 -6.15 -11.17 -18.47
N VAL A 102 -7.48 -11.09 -18.60
CA VAL A 102 -8.40 -11.26 -17.48
C VAL A 102 -8.65 -12.75 -17.27
N TYR A 103 -8.37 -13.24 -16.08
CA TYR A 103 -8.59 -14.64 -15.67
C TYR A 103 -9.92 -14.83 -14.95
N ALA A 104 -10.35 -13.83 -14.17
CA ALA A 104 -11.67 -13.78 -13.54
C ALA A 104 -12.14 -12.32 -13.47
N ARG A 105 -13.45 -12.11 -13.28
CA ARG A 105 -14.05 -10.78 -13.25
C ARG A 105 -15.32 -10.79 -12.42
N ASN A 106 -15.56 -9.76 -11.61
CA ASN A 106 -16.73 -9.71 -10.76
C ASN A 106 -18.04 -9.55 -11.55
N ARG A 107 -18.03 -8.84 -12.68
CA ARG A 107 -19.23 -8.65 -13.51
C ARG A 107 -19.79 -9.92 -14.14
N ASN A 108 -18.99 -10.96 -14.29
CA ASN A 108 -19.42 -12.27 -14.76
C ASN A 108 -19.43 -13.33 -13.65
N GLU A 109 -19.38 -12.87 -12.39
CA GLU A 109 -19.51 -13.71 -11.20
C GLU A 109 -18.40 -14.76 -11.04
N THR A 110 -17.23 -14.55 -11.66
CA THR A 110 -16.05 -15.41 -11.49
C THR A 110 -15.04 -14.82 -10.49
N LEU A 111 -15.23 -13.59 -10.05
CA LEU A 111 -14.43 -12.93 -9.02
C LEU A 111 -15.35 -12.36 -7.95
N TYR A 112 -15.03 -12.60 -6.70
CA TYR A 112 -15.72 -12.07 -5.54
C TYR A 112 -14.76 -11.23 -4.71
N LEU A 113 -15.23 -10.09 -4.20
CA LEU A 113 -14.50 -9.21 -3.29
C LEU A 113 -15.40 -8.89 -2.10
N GLU A 114 -14.87 -8.97 -0.90
CA GLU A 114 -15.58 -8.68 0.34
C GLU A 114 -14.63 -8.01 1.35
N PRO A 115 -14.89 -6.76 1.75
CA PRO A 115 -14.23 -6.19 2.92
C PRO A 115 -14.64 -6.98 4.17
N GLN A 116 -13.66 -7.52 4.88
CA GLN A 116 -13.80 -8.24 6.14
C GLN A 116 -12.99 -7.51 7.22
N LEU A 117 -13.15 -7.90 8.48
CA LEU A 117 -12.41 -7.30 9.59
C LEU A 117 -10.89 -7.32 9.40
N HIS A 118 -10.37 -8.41 8.82
CA HIS A 118 -8.93 -8.59 8.61
C HIS A 118 -8.39 -7.85 7.39
N GLY A 119 -9.21 -7.65 6.36
CA GLY A 119 -8.74 -7.08 5.09
C GLY A 119 -9.74 -7.22 3.95
N LEU A 120 -9.30 -6.93 2.74
CA LEU A 120 -10.09 -7.14 1.52
C LEU A 120 -9.93 -8.59 1.06
N TYR A 121 -10.88 -9.44 1.45
CA TYR A 121 -10.95 -10.82 0.98
C TYR A 121 -11.34 -10.88 -0.49
N ILE A 122 -10.71 -11.80 -1.23
CA ILE A 122 -11.07 -12.12 -2.62
C ILE A 122 -11.19 -13.63 -2.81
N ALA A 123 -12.03 -14.02 -3.76
CA ALA A 123 -12.12 -15.39 -4.23
C ALA A 123 -12.34 -15.41 -5.75
N ALA A 124 -11.66 -16.30 -6.47
CA ALA A 124 -11.75 -16.38 -7.92
C ALA A 124 -11.96 -17.81 -8.43
N ASP A 125 -12.94 -17.98 -9.33
CA ASP A 125 -13.16 -19.20 -10.11
C ASP A 125 -12.32 -19.15 -11.38
N LEU A 126 -11.28 -19.96 -11.43
CA LEU A 126 -10.36 -20.08 -12.55
C LEU A 126 -10.68 -21.27 -13.49
N SER A 127 -11.87 -21.86 -13.35
CA SER A 127 -12.27 -23.02 -14.19
C SER A 127 -12.85 -22.64 -15.55
N ARG A 128 -13.23 -21.37 -15.76
CA ARG A 128 -14.06 -20.95 -16.90
C ARG A 128 -13.36 -20.92 -18.25
N THR A 129 -12.04 -20.81 -18.25
CA THR A 129 -11.25 -20.79 -19.49
C THR A 129 -9.97 -21.61 -19.32
N THR A 130 -9.42 -22.13 -20.40
CA THR A 130 -8.18 -22.90 -20.40
C THR A 130 -7.05 -22.10 -19.74
N LEU A 131 -6.91 -20.82 -20.10
CA LEU A 131 -5.83 -19.97 -19.56
C LEU A 131 -6.02 -19.60 -18.08
N ALA A 132 -7.27 -19.46 -17.63
CA ALA A 132 -7.51 -19.31 -16.19
C ALA A 132 -7.17 -20.61 -15.45
N GLY A 133 -7.45 -21.76 -16.05
CA GLY A 133 -7.04 -23.05 -15.53
C GLY A 133 -5.52 -23.24 -15.46
N GLU A 134 -4.75 -22.70 -16.40
CA GLU A 134 -3.28 -22.67 -16.35
C GLU A 134 -2.78 -21.80 -15.21
N MET A 135 -3.36 -20.61 -15.00
CA MET A 135 -3.05 -19.74 -13.86
C MET A 135 -3.34 -20.44 -12.52
N TYR A 136 -4.41 -21.21 -12.43
CA TYR A 136 -4.70 -22.00 -11.24
C TYR A 136 -3.58 -23.01 -10.96
N GLU A 137 -3.09 -23.72 -11.97
CA GLU A 137 -1.98 -24.67 -11.81
C GLU A 137 -0.68 -23.93 -11.39
N ASP A 138 -0.39 -22.75 -11.97
CA ASP A 138 0.77 -21.96 -11.58
C ASP A 138 0.71 -21.54 -10.10
N ILE A 139 -0.48 -21.17 -9.60
CA ILE A 139 -0.70 -20.84 -8.19
C ILE A 139 -0.57 -22.10 -7.32
N LYS A 140 -1.16 -23.23 -7.76
CA LYS A 140 -1.11 -24.51 -7.05
C LYS A 140 0.32 -25.04 -6.88
N GLU A 141 1.14 -24.91 -7.92
CA GLU A 141 2.54 -25.31 -7.90
C GLU A 141 3.46 -24.29 -7.21
N GLY A 142 2.90 -23.16 -6.71
CA GLY A 142 3.65 -22.13 -6.02
C GLY A 142 4.55 -21.29 -6.93
N MET A 143 4.33 -21.31 -8.25
CA MET A 143 5.02 -20.43 -9.19
C MET A 143 4.55 -18.97 -9.03
N VAL A 144 3.31 -18.80 -8.62
CA VAL A 144 2.66 -17.53 -8.34
C VAL A 144 1.97 -17.67 -6.99
N ASP A 145 2.47 -16.99 -5.96
CA ASP A 145 2.06 -17.24 -4.58
C ASP A 145 1.58 -15.99 -3.83
N ARG A 146 1.50 -14.84 -4.49
CA ARG A 146 1.22 -13.56 -3.86
C ARG A 146 0.16 -12.76 -4.59
N MET A 147 -0.43 -11.84 -3.85
CA MET A 147 -1.43 -10.92 -4.36
C MET A 147 -0.97 -9.47 -4.34
N SER A 148 -1.51 -8.72 -5.27
CA SER A 148 -1.44 -7.28 -5.36
C SER A 148 -2.78 -6.74 -5.80
N TRP A 149 -3.02 -5.44 -5.66
CA TRP A 149 -4.22 -4.79 -6.14
C TRP A 149 -3.95 -3.38 -6.68
N ALA A 150 -4.82 -2.91 -7.56
CA ALA A 150 -4.75 -1.58 -8.15
C ALA A 150 -6.01 -0.79 -7.83
N PHE A 151 -5.81 0.42 -7.29
CA PHE A 151 -6.92 1.28 -6.86
C PHE A 151 -6.61 2.76 -7.07
N THR A 152 -7.55 3.63 -6.77
CA THR A 152 -7.34 5.06 -6.59
C THR A 152 -7.83 5.49 -5.22
N VAL A 153 -7.08 6.40 -4.60
CA VAL A 153 -7.38 6.95 -3.28
C VAL A 153 -8.37 8.10 -3.40
N ALA A 154 -9.36 8.15 -2.49
CA ALA A 154 -10.26 9.27 -2.33
C ALA A 154 -9.85 10.16 -1.15
N GLU A 155 -9.32 9.56 -0.08
CA GLU A 155 -8.91 10.29 1.13
C GLU A 155 -7.68 9.62 1.75
N GLU A 156 -6.65 10.44 1.96
CA GLU A 156 -5.37 10.05 2.53
C GLU A 156 -4.94 11.09 3.57
N GLU A 157 -4.42 10.62 4.68
CA GLU A 157 -3.73 11.42 5.69
C GLU A 157 -2.26 11.02 5.73
N VAL A 158 -1.37 12.00 5.89
CA VAL A 158 0.07 11.74 5.96
C VAL A 158 0.61 12.23 7.29
N ASP A 159 1.30 11.36 8.01
CA ASP A 159 1.96 11.65 9.28
C ASP A 159 3.47 11.47 9.17
N ASP A 160 4.23 12.45 9.70
CA ASP A 160 5.68 12.43 9.70
C ASP A 160 6.22 12.32 11.14
N ASP A 161 6.82 11.20 11.47
CA ASP A 161 7.61 11.02 12.68
C ASP A 161 9.08 11.38 12.39
N LEU A 162 9.46 12.61 12.77
CA LEU A 162 10.81 13.13 12.56
C LEU A 162 11.85 12.42 13.43
N GLU A 163 11.46 11.91 14.59
CA GLU A 163 12.36 11.22 15.53
C GLU A 163 12.76 9.85 14.97
N ASN A 164 11.78 9.09 14.50
CA ASN A 164 11.98 7.76 13.93
C ASN A 164 12.24 7.78 12.42
N ARG A 165 12.22 8.97 11.80
CA ARG A 165 12.41 9.17 10.34
C ARG A 165 11.43 8.31 9.53
N THR A 166 10.15 8.39 9.89
CA THR A 166 9.09 7.61 9.25
C THR A 166 7.99 8.53 8.74
N THR A 167 7.57 8.31 7.49
CA THR A 167 6.34 8.89 6.94
C THR A 167 5.31 7.79 6.81
N THR A 168 4.14 7.97 7.41
CA THR A 168 3.02 7.03 7.32
C THR A 168 1.90 7.62 6.47
N PHE A 169 1.49 6.87 5.44
CA PHE A 169 0.33 7.17 4.62
C PHE A 169 -0.86 6.38 5.17
N HIS A 170 -1.86 7.09 5.68
CA HIS A 170 -3.09 6.52 6.20
C HIS A 170 -4.17 6.60 5.13
N ILE A 171 -4.45 5.48 4.47
CA ILE A 171 -5.51 5.41 3.45
C ILE A 171 -6.85 5.26 4.17
N ARG A 172 -7.60 6.36 4.20
CA ARG A 172 -8.90 6.47 4.87
C ARG A 172 -10.05 6.06 3.97
N ARG A 173 -9.92 6.31 2.64
CA ARG A 173 -10.98 5.96 1.70
C ARG A 173 -10.44 5.69 0.31
N ILE A 174 -10.86 4.56 -0.25
CA ILE A 174 -10.62 4.15 -1.64
C ILE A 174 -11.73 4.74 -2.53
N LYS A 175 -11.36 5.25 -3.69
CA LYS A 175 -12.31 5.74 -4.68
C LYS A 175 -12.80 4.62 -5.58
N LYS A 176 -11.86 3.82 -6.11
CA LYS A 176 -12.15 2.74 -7.07
C LYS A 176 -11.08 1.66 -7.00
N VAL A 177 -11.50 0.41 -7.12
CA VAL A 177 -10.63 -0.74 -7.36
C VAL A 177 -10.72 -1.14 -8.83
N PHE A 178 -9.59 -1.37 -9.47
CA PHE A 178 -9.51 -1.76 -10.88
C PHE A 178 -9.23 -3.23 -11.07
N ASP A 179 -8.26 -3.74 -10.34
CA ASP A 179 -7.90 -5.15 -10.40
C ASP A 179 -7.34 -5.66 -9.06
N VAL A 180 -7.40 -6.96 -8.92
CA VAL A 180 -6.61 -7.76 -8.01
C VAL A 180 -5.77 -8.71 -8.86
N SER A 181 -4.51 -8.89 -8.51
CA SER A 181 -3.58 -9.61 -9.37
C SER A 181 -2.80 -10.66 -8.60
N ALA A 182 -2.70 -11.85 -9.17
CA ALA A 182 -1.70 -12.79 -8.78
C ALA A 182 -0.32 -12.29 -9.28
N VAL A 183 0.70 -12.32 -8.43
CA VAL A 183 2.03 -11.80 -8.76
C VAL A 183 3.12 -12.79 -8.41
N SER A 184 4.11 -12.93 -9.30
CA SER A 184 5.22 -13.87 -9.13
C SER A 184 6.34 -13.29 -8.26
N ARG A 185 6.45 -11.98 -8.18
CA ARG A 185 7.40 -11.28 -7.32
C ARG A 185 6.73 -10.08 -6.68
N PRO A 186 7.03 -9.78 -5.39
CA PRO A 186 6.65 -8.50 -4.84
C PRO A 186 7.25 -7.41 -5.73
N ALA A 187 6.51 -6.34 -6.01
CA ALA A 187 7.10 -5.21 -6.70
C ALA A 187 8.31 -4.72 -5.93
N ASP A 188 9.36 -4.45 -6.67
CA ASP A 188 10.43 -3.60 -6.18
C ASP A 188 9.88 -2.17 -6.19
N PRO A 189 9.73 -1.52 -5.02
CA PRO A 189 9.24 -0.13 -4.95
C PRO A 189 10.07 0.82 -5.83
N ASN A 190 11.32 0.44 -6.16
CA ASN A 190 12.18 1.21 -7.07
C ASN A 190 11.77 1.08 -8.54
N THR A 191 10.95 0.09 -8.90
CA THR A 191 10.51 -0.16 -10.28
C THR A 191 9.04 0.18 -10.52
N GLU A 192 8.23 0.36 -9.47
CA GLU A 192 6.83 0.77 -9.61
C GLU A 192 6.70 2.29 -9.69
N ILE A 193 6.29 2.77 -10.85
CA ILE A 193 6.13 4.20 -11.16
C ILE A 193 5.14 4.88 -10.19
N SER A 194 4.12 4.18 -9.74
CA SER A 194 3.06 4.74 -8.87
C SER A 194 3.52 4.92 -7.43
N ALA A 195 4.10 3.88 -6.80
CA ALA A 195 4.65 3.97 -5.46
C ALA A 195 5.78 5.00 -5.40
N ARG A 196 6.64 5.01 -6.43
CA ARG A 196 7.73 5.98 -6.55
C ARG A 196 7.23 7.42 -6.63
N ARG A 197 6.16 7.71 -7.36
CA ARG A 197 5.59 9.07 -7.44
C ARG A 197 5.04 9.56 -6.11
N VAL A 198 4.36 8.70 -5.35
CA VAL A 198 3.87 9.03 -4.01
C VAL A 198 5.04 9.33 -3.09
N ILE A 199 6.06 8.49 -3.12
CA ILE A 199 7.28 8.64 -2.33
C ILE A 199 8.04 9.90 -2.74
N ASP A 200 8.26 10.14 -4.03
CA ASP A 200 8.93 11.35 -4.54
C ASP A 200 8.16 12.62 -4.13
N GLY A 201 6.83 12.61 -4.20
CA GLY A 201 5.98 13.70 -3.72
C GLY A 201 6.15 13.95 -2.22
N ALA A 202 6.14 12.91 -1.40
CA ALA A 202 6.34 13.00 0.04
C ALA A 202 7.74 13.51 0.40
N ILE A 203 8.77 13.06 -0.33
CA ILE A 203 10.15 13.55 -0.18
C ILE A 203 10.23 15.06 -0.46
N GLU A 204 9.62 15.53 -1.52
CA GLU A 204 9.63 16.96 -1.88
C GLU A 204 8.86 17.79 -0.85
N GLU A 205 7.70 17.37 -0.42
CA GLU A 205 6.92 18.05 0.62
C GLU A 205 7.66 18.09 1.96
N ARG A 206 8.31 17.00 2.35
CA ARG A 206 9.15 16.95 3.56
C ARG A 206 10.28 17.95 3.45
N LYS A 207 11.05 17.93 2.36
CA LYS A 207 12.17 18.90 2.15
C LYS A 207 11.70 20.35 2.22
N LEU A 208 10.50 20.62 1.66
CA LEU A 208 9.92 21.95 1.72
C LEU A 208 9.55 22.35 3.14
N ARG A 209 8.95 21.44 3.92
CA ARG A 209 8.62 21.67 5.36
C ARG A 209 9.87 21.88 6.19
N GLU A 210 10.91 21.06 6.01
CA GLU A 210 12.20 21.21 6.71
C GLU A 210 12.86 22.57 6.40
N ALA A 211 12.87 22.98 5.12
CA ALA A 211 13.41 24.29 4.72
C ALA A 211 12.62 25.47 5.32
N GLN A 212 11.30 25.37 5.37
CA GLN A 212 10.45 26.38 6.02
C GLN A 212 10.68 26.46 7.52
N GLN A 213 10.83 25.31 8.19
CA GLN A 213 11.12 25.25 9.62
C GLN A 213 12.49 25.84 9.93
N ALA A 214 13.51 25.46 9.17
CA ALA A 214 14.87 26.01 9.33
C ALA A 214 14.88 27.55 9.16
N LYS A 215 14.11 28.08 8.22
CA LYS A 215 13.96 29.54 8.02
C LYS A 215 13.30 30.20 9.23
N ARG A 216 12.22 29.63 9.78
CA ARG A 216 11.53 30.13 10.98
C ARG A 216 12.47 30.13 12.19
N ASP A 217 13.24 29.06 12.38
CA ASP A 217 14.18 28.93 13.48
C ASP A 217 15.34 29.95 13.38
N MET A 218 15.82 30.19 12.17
CA MET A 218 16.82 31.21 11.90
C MET A 218 16.27 32.61 12.21
N GLU A 219 15.06 32.94 11.81
CA GLU A 219 14.40 34.22 12.10
C GLU A 219 14.18 34.40 13.62
N ARG A 220 13.76 33.34 14.32
CA ARG A 220 13.60 33.33 15.76
C ARG A 220 14.93 33.61 16.46
N ARG A 221 16.01 32.92 16.10
CA ARG A 221 17.35 33.14 16.62
C ARG A 221 17.86 34.58 16.38
N ARG A 222 17.63 35.13 15.17
CA ARG A 222 17.98 36.54 14.89
C ARG A 222 17.23 37.52 15.76
N ARG A 223 15.93 37.30 16.03
CA ARG A 223 15.13 38.14 16.93
C ARG A 223 15.64 38.03 18.38
N GLU A 224 15.96 36.85 18.86
CA GLU A 224 16.49 36.62 20.19
C GLU A 224 17.85 37.35 20.37
N ILE A 225 18.75 37.25 19.42
CA ILE A 225 20.05 37.96 19.43
C ILE A 225 19.83 39.46 19.44
N ALA A 226 18.93 39.98 18.61
CA ALA A 226 18.63 41.43 18.58
C ALA A 226 18.03 41.94 19.90
N LEU A 227 17.16 41.16 20.55
CA LEU A 227 16.60 41.47 21.86
C LEU A 227 17.69 41.48 22.97
N ARG A 228 18.57 40.48 22.95
CA ARG A 228 19.70 40.42 23.90
C ARG A 228 20.65 41.61 23.71
N ALA A 229 20.98 41.99 22.49
CA ALA A 229 21.80 43.14 22.19
C ALA A 229 21.18 44.46 22.72
N LYS A 230 19.86 44.67 22.47
CA LYS A 230 19.13 45.82 23.05
C LYS A 230 19.15 45.85 24.57
N ALA A 231 18.93 44.70 25.20
CA ALA A 231 18.94 44.60 26.68
C ALA A 231 20.31 44.89 27.28
N MET A 232 21.41 44.54 26.59
CA MET A 232 22.77 44.92 26.99
C MET A 232 23.01 46.43 26.88
N THR A 233 22.54 47.06 25.80
CA THR A 233 22.71 48.53 25.59
C THR A 233 21.97 49.34 26.66
N ILE A 234 20.85 48.88 27.19
CA ILE A 234 20.06 49.55 28.22
C ILE A 234 20.74 49.45 29.62
N LYS A 235 21.58 48.45 29.85
CA LYS A 235 22.29 48.27 31.16
C LYS A 235 23.54 49.14 31.30
N PHE A 236 24.03 49.78 30.24
CA PHE A 236 25.24 50.59 30.22
C PHE A 236 24.97 52.11 30.03
N ASN A 237 23.71 52.51 29.96
CA ASN A 237 23.24 53.89 30.06
C ASN A 237 22.50 54.10 31.40
#